data_832a6de83ef5032953581754834f951c
#
_entry.id   832a6de83ef5032953581754834f951c
#
_cell.length_a   1.000
_cell.length_b   1.000
_cell.length_c   1.000
_cell.angle_alpha   90.00
_cell.angle_beta   90.00
_cell.angle_gamma   90.00
#
_symmetry.space_group_name_H-M   'P 1'
#
loop_
_entity.id
_entity.type
_entity.pdbx_description
1 polymer ?
#
loop_
_entity_poly.entity_id
_entity_poly.type
_entity_poly.pdbx_seq_one_letter_code
_entity_poly.pdbx_strand_id
1 'polypeptide(L)'
;MGIDNATIIEELSLAEANGSSSSVDPYFQLPPVQSSLSENSQMSIRWIKNVWSRWVQACYKKNPEFFGTSLDNVLFKMPWLTENYLSAFFLEVRKNSGEEYPPKTLAAMLNIMQMMVVDNGGKINLIKDPEFLNVRKHLDSRMKFLTKSGQQPKKRQAAVITEEMEQELWSKHILGDDDPTKLLRTVFF
;
A
#
# COMPACT_ATOMS: atom_id res chain seq x y z
N MET A 1 -34.66 -16.13 23.58
CA MET A 1 -34.44 -17.38 22.82
C MET A 1 -32.98 -17.38 22.38
N GLY A 2 -32.15 -18.11 23.11
CA GLY A 2 -30.73 -18.24 22.82
C GLY A 2 -30.54 -19.34 21.79
N ILE A 3 -29.80 -19.03 20.71
CA ILE A 3 -29.39 -20.04 19.75
C ILE A 3 -28.11 -20.66 20.34
N ASP A 4 -28.17 -21.98 20.61
CA ASP A 4 -27.05 -22.71 21.19
C ASP A 4 -25.88 -22.77 20.24
N ASN A 5 -24.70 -22.40 20.71
CA ASN A 5 -23.43 -22.42 19.94
C ASN A 5 -23.08 -23.85 19.43
N ALA A 6 -23.64 -24.88 19.99
CA ALA A 6 -23.46 -26.26 19.53
C ALA A 6 -24.09 -26.50 18.15
N THR A 7 -25.25 -25.89 17.85
CA THR A 7 -25.96 -26.05 16.59
C THR A 7 -25.21 -25.40 15.42
N ILE A 8 -24.52 -24.28 15.68
CA ILE A 8 -23.73 -23.59 14.66
C ILE A 8 -22.48 -24.40 14.26
N ILE A 9 -21.87 -25.11 15.20
CA ILE A 9 -20.68 -25.92 14.93
C ILE A 9 -21.05 -27.19 14.14
N GLU A 10 -22.24 -27.75 14.36
CA GLU A 10 -22.72 -28.92 13.64
C GLU A 10 -23.13 -28.61 12.19
N GLU A 11 -23.74 -27.44 11.93
CA GLU A 11 -24.05 -26.98 10.56
C GLU A 11 -22.79 -26.67 9.73
N LEU A 12 -21.74 -26.14 10.36
CA LEU A 12 -20.46 -25.90 9.68
C LEU A 12 -19.73 -27.19 9.32
N SER A 13 -19.85 -28.23 10.17
CA SER A 13 -19.26 -29.56 9.91
C SER A 13 -19.97 -30.30 8.76
N LEU A 14 -21.28 -30.12 8.60
CA LEU A 14 -22.06 -30.72 7.51
C LEU A 14 -21.88 -30.04 6.16
N ALA A 15 -21.53 -28.74 6.14
CA ALA A 15 -21.25 -28.00 4.91
C ALA A 15 -19.91 -28.40 4.25
N GLU A 16 -18.93 -28.86 5.03
CA GLU A 16 -17.65 -29.34 4.50
C GLU A 16 -17.73 -30.74 3.87
N ALA A 17 -18.73 -31.54 4.22
CA ALA A 17 -18.89 -32.93 3.73
C ALA A 17 -19.51 -33.04 2.32
N ASN A 18 -20.11 -31.97 1.79
CA ASN A 18 -20.80 -31.96 0.49
C ASN A 18 -20.05 -31.15 -0.60
N GLY A 19 -18.73 -31.03 -0.48
CA GLY A 19 -17.87 -30.53 -1.53
C GLY A 19 -17.90 -31.45 -2.76
N SER A 20 -18.78 -31.16 -3.71
CA SER A 20 -18.84 -31.79 -5.01
C SER A 20 -17.46 -31.78 -5.66
N SER A 21 -16.86 -32.95 -5.78
CA SER A 21 -15.68 -33.23 -6.57
C SER A 21 -15.98 -32.91 -8.02
N SER A 22 -15.72 -31.66 -8.45
CA SER A 22 -15.58 -31.39 -9.88
C SER A 22 -14.26 -32.03 -10.31
N SER A 23 -14.33 -33.13 -11.07
CA SER A 23 -13.18 -33.74 -11.73
C SER A 23 -12.62 -32.71 -12.72
N VAL A 24 -11.62 -31.95 -12.28
CA VAL A 24 -10.81 -31.09 -13.17
C VAL A 24 -9.99 -32.07 -14.03
N ASP A 25 -10.18 -31.95 -15.35
CA ASP A 25 -9.46 -32.75 -16.35
C ASP A 25 -7.94 -32.67 -16.08
N PRO A 26 -7.23 -33.80 -15.86
CA PRO A 26 -5.81 -33.78 -15.54
C PRO A 26 -4.93 -33.15 -16.63
N TYR A 27 -5.45 -32.96 -17.84
CA TYR A 27 -4.75 -32.27 -18.93
C TYR A 27 -4.80 -30.73 -18.85
N PHE A 28 -5.61 -30.14 -17.97
CA PHE A 28 -5.74 -28.69 -17.77
C PHE A 28 -5.14 -28.20 -16.43
N GLN A 29 -4.06 -28.83 -15.98
CA GLN A 29 -3.28 -28.23 -14.90
C GLN A 29 -2.45 -27.07 -15.44
N LEU A 30 -3.06 -25.89 -15.46
CA LEU A 30 -2.30 -24.67 -15.69
C LEU A 30 -1.25 -24.53 -14.57
N PRO A 31 0.02 -24.18 -14.91
CA PRO A 31 1.01 -23.92 -13.88
C PRO A 31 0.50 -22.84 -12.94
N PRO A 32 0.85 -22.90 -11.65
CA PRO A 32 0.43 -21.87 -10.70
C PRO A 32 0.82 -20.51 -11.25
N VAL A 33 -0.15 -19.58 -11.31
CA VAL A 33 0.09 -18.22 -11.77
C VAL A 33 1.15 -17.61 -10.85
N GLN A 34 2.37 -17.51 -11.34
CA GLN A 34 3.42 -16.78 -10.63
C GLN A 34 3.02 -15.33 -10.55
N SER A 35 3.22 -14.70 -9.38
CA SER A 35 2.99 -13.27 -9.22
C SER A 35 3.64 -12.50 -10.37
N SER A 36 2.83 -11.74 -11.11
CA SER A 36 3.28 -10.91 -12.24
C SER A 36 3.99 -9.63 -11.79
N LEU A 37 4.09 -9.44 -10.47
CA LEU A 37 4.63 -8.22 -9.87
C LEU A 37 6.16 -8.14 -10.04
N SER A 38 6.62 -6.96 -10.42
CA SER A 38 8.03 -6.64 -10.44
C SER A 38 8.68 -6.79 -9.05
N GLU A 39 9.99 -6.98 -9.01
CA GLU A 39 10.74 -7.09 -7.75
C GLU A 39 10.52 -5.88 -6.83
N ASN A 40 10.50 -4.66 -7.39
CA ASN A 40 10.20 -3.44 -6.64
C ASN A 40 8.79 -3.46 -6.01
N SER A 41 7.81 -4.00 -6.72
CA SER A 41 6.44 -4.15 -6.20
C SER A 41 6.41 -5.16 -5.04
N GLN A 42 7.12 -6.28 -5.17
CA GLN A 42 7.24 -7.28 -4.11
C GLN A 42 7.95 -6.72 -2.87
N MET A 43 9.00 -5.90 -3.05
CA MET A 43 9.64 -5.19 -1.92
C MET A 43 8.69 -4.23 -1.23
N SER A 44 7.86 -3.51 -1.99
CA SER A 44 6.84 -2.61 -1.45
C SER A 44 5.80 -3.36 -0.62
N ILE A 45 5.37 -4.54 -1.07
CA ILE A 45 4.46 -5.42 -0.34
C ILE A 45 5.11 -5.91 0.97
N ARG A 46 6.35 -6.36 0.93
CA ARG A 46 7.08 -6.76 2.14
C ARG A 46 7.19 -5.61 3.13
N TRP A 47 7.50 -4.43 2.64
CA TRP A 47 7.59 -3.24 3.46
C TRP A 47 6.26 -2.91 4.16
N ILE A 48 5.13 -2.90 3.45
CA ILE A 48 3.83 -2.58 4.06
C ILE A 48 3.40 -3.63 5.09
N LYS A 49 3.67 -4.92 4.85
CA LYS A 49 3.43 -5.99 5.83
C LYS A 49 4.24 -5.77 7.12
N ASN A 50 5.50 -5.34 7.01
CA ASN A 50 6.33 -5.01 8.17
C ASN A 50 5.82 -3.76 8.92
N VAL A 51 5.36 -2.73 8.19
CA VAL A 51 4.74 -1.54 8.81
C VAL A 51 3.47 -1.92 9.56
N TRP A 52 2.63 -2.76 8.97
CA TRP A 52 1.42 -3.28 9.59
C TRP A 52 1.73 -4.06 10.87
N SER A 53 2.64 -5.02 10.83
CA SER A 53 3.02 -5.83 11.99
C SER A 53 3.48 -4.98 13.16
N ARG A 54 4.25 -3.92 12.90
CA ARG A 54 4.68 -2.98 13.95
C ARG A 54 3.53 -2.18 14.54
N TRP A 55 2.61 -1.73 13.70
CA TRP A 55 1.41 -1.04 14.19
C TRP A 55 0.58 -1.95 15.07
N VAL A 56 0.31 -3.19 14.65
CA VAL A 56 -0.40 -4.20 15.46
C VAL A 56 0.29 -4.41 16.82
N GLN A 57 1.62 -4.56 16.83
CA GLN A 57 2.39 -4.69 18.08
C GLN A 57 2.26 -3.47 18.98
N ALA A 58 2.25 -2.26 18.40
CA ALA A 58 2.07 -1.02 19.16
C ALA A 58 0.65 -0.91 19.75
N CYS A 59 -0.37 -1.32 18.99
CA CYS A 59 -1.75 -1.38 19.48
C CYS A 59 -1.90 -2.40 20.63
N TYR A 60 -1.32 -3.59 20.47
CA TYR A 60 -1.34 -4.63 21.50
C TYR A 60 -0.67 -4.18 22.81
N LYS A 61 0.43 -3.45 22.73
CA LYS A 61 1.09 -2.86 23.91
C LYS A 61 0.22 -1.85 24.65
N LYS A 62 -0.64 -1.12 23.92
CA LYS A 62 -1.57 -0.14 24.52
C LYS A 62 -2.83 -0.79 25.08
N ASN A 63 -3.34 -1.80 24.39
CA ASN A 63 -4.52 -2.54 24.75
C ASN A 63 -4.32 -4.04 24.48
N PRO A 64 -4.04 -4.86 25.50
CA PRO A 64 -3.84 -6.31 25.36
C PRO A 64 -5.06 -7.06 24.82
N GLU A 65 -6.26 -6.48 24.92
CA GLU A 65 -7.50 -7.06 24.35
C GLU A 65 -7.62 -6.80 22.84
N PHE A 66 -6.71 -6.00 22.25
CA PHE A 66 -6.71 -5.74 20.83
C PHE A 66 -6.43 -7.02 20.05
N PHE A 67 -7.39 -7.43 19.22
CA PHE A 67 -7.23 -8.59 18.36
C PHE A 67 -6.29 -8.27 17.19
N GLY A 68 -4.99 -8.52 17.41
CA GLY A 68 -3.96 -8.30 16.40
C GLY A 68 -3.93 -9.42 15.36
N THR A 69 -3.99 -9.08 14.09
CA THR A 69 -3.91 -10.05 12.98
C THR A 69 -3.04 -9.55 11.84
N SER A 70 -2.61 -10.44 10.96
CA SER A 70 -1.79 -10.08 9.81
C SER A 70 -2.59 -9.27 8.78
N LEU A 71 -1.88 -8.46 7.97
CA LEU A 71 -2.52 -7.71 6.88
C LEU A 71 -3.22 -8.64 5.88
N ASP A 72 -2.61 -9.79 5.57
CA ASP A 72 -3.21 -10.78 4.68
C ASP A 72 -4.55 -11.31 5.24
N ASN A 73 -4.62 -11.59 6.54
CA ASN A 73 -5.88 -12.03 7.16
C ASN A 73 -6.95 -10.94 7.07
N VAL A 74 -6.60 -9.68 7.34
CA VAL A 74 -7.54 -8.57 7.24
C VAL A 74 -8.07 -8.42 5.83
N LEU A 75 -7.19 -8.46 4.81
CA LEU A 75 -7.58 -8.25 3.42
C LEU A 75 -8.34 -9.44 2.80
N PHE A 76 -8.01 -10.67 3.19
CA PHE A 76 -8.48 -11.85 2.46
C PHE A 76 -9.41 -12.77 3.28
N LYS A 77 -9.26 -12.80 4.62
CA LYS A 77 -10.01 -13.74 5.46
C LYS A 77 -11.06 -13.07 6.34
N MET A 78 -10.94 -11.76 6.58
CA MET A 78 -11.82 -11.02 7.49
C MET A 78 -12.38 -9.75 6.84
N PRO A 79 -13.10 -9.85 5.71
CA PRO A 79 -13.55 -8.69 4.94
C PRO A 79 -14.42 -7.73 5.78
N TRP A 80 -15.21 -8.24 6.74
CA TRP A 80 -16.05 -7.44 7.64
C TRP A 80 -15.27 -6.57 8.63
N LEU A 81 -14.00 -6.90 8.89
CA LEU A 81 -13.12 -6.12 9.77
C LEU A 81 -12.18 -5.19 8.98
N THR A 82 -12.08 -5.36 7.67
CA THR A 82 -11.10 -4.65 6.82
C THR A 82 -11.25 -3.13 6.95
N GLU A 83 -12.47 -2.61 6.87
CA GLU A 83 -12.73 -1.17 6.99
C GLU A 83 -12.24 -0.60 8.32
N ASN A 84 -12.59 -1.26 9.45
CA ASN A 84 -12.24 -0.80 10.79
C ASN A 84 -10.73 -0.82 11.02
N TYR A 85 -10.06 -1.92 10.64
CA TYR A 85 -8.62 -2.07 10.79
C TYR A 85 -7.84 -1.08 9.92
N LEU A 86 -8.22 -0.90 8.66
CA LEU A 86 -7.57 0.05 7.76
C LEU A 86 -7.79 1.50 8.22
N SER A 87 -9.00 1.83 8.69
CA SER A 87 -9.30 3.15 9.23
C SER A 87 -8.41 3.47 10.45
N ALA A 88 -8.34 2.57 11.42
CA ALA A 88 -7.49 2.72 12.59
C ALA A 88 -6.01 2.80 12.21
N PHE A 89 -5.56 1.94 11.30
CA PHE A 89 -4.18 1.94 10.80
C PHE A 89 -3.79 3.31 10.21
N PHE A 90 -4.57 3.86 9.29
CA PHE A 90 -4.24 5.14 8.66
C PHE A 90 -4.27 6.34 9.61
N LEU A 91 -5.04 6.26 10.70
CA LEU A 91 -5.05 7.30 11.73
C LEU A 91 -3.84 7.23 12.66
N GLU A 92 -3.33 6.03 12.93
CA GLU A 92 -2.35 5.81 14.00
C GLU A 92 -0.94 5.43 13.52
N VAL A 93 -0.77 4.98 12.27
CA VAL A 93 0.52 4.48 11.77
C VAL A 93 1.63 5.54 11.88
N ARG A 94 2.80 5.11 12.39
CA ARG A 94 4.01 5.94 12.56
C ARG A 94 5.25 5.22 12.03
N LYS A 95 6.29 6.01 11.73
CA LYS A 95 7.62 5.47 11.44
C LYS A 95 8.24 4.83 12.69
N ASN A 96 9.35 4.12 12.51
CA ASN A 96 10.13 3.57 13.65
C ASN A 96 10.65 4.65 14.59
N SER A 97 10.93 5.84 14.05
CA SER A 97 11.34 7.02 14.83
C SER A 97 10.21 7.66 15.64
N GLY A 98 8.96 7.15 15.52
CA GLY A 98 7.76 7.78 16.08
C GLY A 98 7.19 8.94 15.24
N GLU A 99 7.91 9.38 14.21
CA GLU A 99 7.48 10.45 13.32
C GLU A 99 6.29 10.03 12.44
N GLU A 100 5.60 11.03 11.92
CA GLU A 100 4.54 10.86 10.94
C GLU A 100 5.08 10.40 9.57
N TYR A 101 4.29 9.60 8.87
CA TYR A 101 4.53 9.37 7.46
C TYR A 101 4.09 10.57 6.63
N PRO A 102 4.84 10.95 5.58
CA PRO A 102 4.40 11.98 4.63
C PRO A 102 3.05 11.62 3.98
N PRO A 103 2.18 12.59 3.66
CA PRO A 103 0.89 12.34 3.03
C PRO A 103 0.96 11.45 1.79
N LYS A 104 1.95 11.67 0.91
CA LYS A 104 2.16 10.84 -0.28
C LYS A 104 2.47 9.38 0.05
N THR A 105 3.18 9.13 1.14
CA THR A 105 3.51 7.77 1.59
C THR A 105 2.26 7.06 2.11
N LEU A 106 1.39 7.76 2.84
CA LEU A 106 0.11 7.18 3.29
C LEU A 106 -0.79 6.80 2.10
N ALA A 107 -0.89 7.65 1.08
CA ALA A 107 -1.61 7.31 -0.14
C ALA A 107 -0.99 6.10 -0.87
N ALA A 108 0.35 6.04 -0.94
CA ALA A 108 1.06 4.90 -1.52
C ALA A 108 0.79 3.60 -0.76
N MET A 109 0.67 3.62 0.56
CA MET A 109 0.32 2.44 1.37
C MET A 109 -1.02 1.84 0.95
N LEU A 110 -2.07 2.67 0.75
CA LEU A 110 -3.37 2.18 0.29
C LEU A 110 -3.27 1.55 -1.11
N ASN A 111 -2.51 2.18 -2.02
CA ASN A 111 -2.30 1.63 -3.37
C ASN A 111 -1.53 0.30 -3.34
N ILE A 112 -0.54 0.14 -2.46
CA ILE A 112 0.19 -1.12 -2.29
C ILE A 112 -0.74 -2.21 -1.75
N MET A 113 -1.61 -1.88 -0.78
CA MET A 113 -2.62 -2.83 -0.28
C MET A 113 -3.60 -3.24 -1.38
N GLN A 114 -4.06 -2.30 -2.22
CA GLN A 114 -4.90 -2.63 -3.38
C GLN A 114 -4.17 -3.52 -4.39
N MET A 115 -2.89 -3.26 -4.64
CA MET A 115 -2.06 -4.11 -5.51
C MET A 115 -1.96 -5.54 -4.96
N MET A 116 -1.79 -5.70 -3.63
CA MET A 116 -1.82 -7.02 -3.00
C MET A 116 -3.15 -7.74 -3.23
N VAL A 117 -4.27 -7.02 -3.12
CA VAL A 117 -5.61 -7.60 -3.36
C VAL A 117 -5.72 -8.11 -4.79
N VAL A 118 -5.32 -7.29 -5.78
CA VAL A 118 -5.39 -7.66 -7.21
C VAL A 118 -4.48 -8.84 -7.53
N ASP A 119 -3.23 -8.82 -7.05
CA ASP A 119 -2.24 -9.88 -7.32
C ASP A 119 -2.67 -11.24 -6.76
N ASN A 120 -3.42 -11.25 -5.66
CA ASN A 120 -3.97 -12.48 -5.06
C ASN A 120 -5.39 -12.83 -5.58
N GLY A 121 -5.85 -12.20 -6.66
CA GLY A 121 -7.16 -12.47 -7.27
C GLY A 121 -8.36 -12.03 -6.42
N GLY A 122 -8.13 -11.15 -5.44
CA GLY A 122 -9.19 -10.60 -4.59
C GLY A 122 -10.14 -9.71 -5.38
N LYS A 123 -11.42 -9.75 -5.03
CA LYS A 123 -12.50 -9.01 -5.74
C LYS A 123 -12.77 -7.62 -5.15
N ILE A 124 -12.31 -7.35 -3.92
CA ILE A 124 -12.54 -6.08 -3.24
C ILE A 124 -11.68 -4.96 -3.84
N ASN A 125 -12.25 -3.76 -3.93
CA ASN A 125 -11.54 -2.58 -4.39
C ASN A 125 -11.50 -1.50 -3.30
N LEU A 126 -10.37 -1.42 -2.57
CA LEU A 126 -10.16 -0.47 -1.48
C LEU A 126 -10.30 1.00 -1.92
N ILE A 127 -10.09 1.27 -3.23
CA ILE A 127 -10.08 2.62 -3.79
C ILE A 127 -11.48 3.03 -4.29
N LYS A 128 -12.28 2.09 -4.81
CA LYS A 128 -13.54 2.42 -5.49
C LYS A 128 -14.78 1.96 -4.73
N ASP A 129 -14.73 0.80 -4.06
CA ASP A 129 -15.93 0.24 -3.45
C ASP A 129 -16.47 1.14 -2.34
N PRO A 130 -17.80 1.31 -2.26
CA PRO A 130 -18.44 2.16 -1.25
C PRO A 130 -18.18 1.69 0.18
N GLU A 131 -17.99 0.40 0.39
CA GLU A 131 -17.68 -0.21 1.70
C GLU A 131 -16.42 0.39 2.34
N PHE A 132 -15.44 0.84 1.53
CA PHE A 132 -14.20 1.45 2.02
C PHE A 132 -14.20 2.98 1.98
N LEU A 133 -15.39 3.60 1.88
CA LEU A 133 -15.51 5.06 1.85
C LEU A 133 -14.93 5.71 3.12
N ASN A 134 -15.17 5.13 4.28
CA ASN A 134 -14.67 5.67 5.55
C ASN A 134 -13.16 5.55 5.66
N VAL A 135 -12.55 4.46 5.18
CA VAL A 135 -11.09 4.31 5.08
C VAL A 135 -10.50 5.48 4.29
N ARG A 136 -11.07 5.78 3.13
CA ARG A 136 -10.61 6.89 2.27
C ARG A 136 -10.81 8.25 2.92
N LYS A 137 -11.93 8.46 3.62
CA LYS A 137 -12.21 9.70 4.37
C LYS A 137 -11.21 9.91 5.52
N HIS A 138 -10.90 8.85 6.29
CA HIS A 138 -9.93 8.91 7.37
C HIS A 138 -8.52 9.19 6.83
N LEU A 139 -8.12 8.50 5.75
CA LEU A 139 -6.86 8.75 5.06
C LEU A 139 -6.75 10.20 4.55
N ASP A 140 -7.77 10.70 3.86
CA ASP A 140 -7.80 12.07 3.32
C ASP A 140 -7.74 13.11 4.45
N SER A 141 -8.53 12.92 5.50
CA SER A 141 -8.51 13.78 6.70
C SER A 141 -7.11 13.82 7.31
N ARG A 142 -6.46 12.65 7.47
CA ARG A 142 -5.10 12.57 7.99
C ARG A 142 -4.09 13.27 7.09
N MET A 143 -4.16 13.05 5.79
CA MET A 143 -3.28 13.70 4.81
C MET A 143 -3.43 15.22 4.83
N LYS A 144 -4.67 15.74 4.91
CA LYS A 144 -4.95 17.18 5.03
C LYS A 144 -4.38 17.75 6.32
N PHE A 145 -4.54 17.05 7.44
CA PHE A 145 -3.97 17.46 8.72
C PHE A 145 -2.44 17.58 8.64
N LEU A 146 -1.76 16.56 8.12
CA LEU A 146 -0.31 16.53 7.97
C LEU A 146 0.21 17.60 7.00
N THR A 147 -0.54 17.89 5.95
CA THR A 147 -0.23 18.98 5.01
C THR A 147 -0.29 20.35 5.70
N LYS A 148 -1.34 20.60 6.51
CA LYS A 148 -1.50 21.86 7.25
C LYS A 148 -0.46 22.03 8.36
N SER A 149 -0.03 20.95 9.00
CA SER A 149 1.00 20.96 10.05
C SER A 149 2.42 21.15 9.52
N GLY A 150 2.60 21.35 8.21
CA GLY A 150 3.92 21.58 7.61
C GLY A 150 4.85 20.36 7.56
N GLN A 151 4.35 19.17 7.86
CA GLN A 151 5.15 17.92 7.86
C GLN A 151 5.37 17.36 6.44
N GLN A 152 5.29 18.19 5.43
CA GLN A 152 5.69 17.79 4.08
C GLN A 152 7.21 17.98 3.92
N PRO A 153 7.90 17.03 3.28
CA PRO A 153 9.26 17.29 2.86
C PRO A 153 9.26 18.52 1.96
N LYS A 154 10.09 19.50 2.30
CA LYS A 154 10.28 20.68 1.44
C LYS A 154 10.59 20.17 0.03
N LYS A 155 9.79 20.57 -0.95
CA LYS A 155 10.09 20.28 -2.34
C LYS A 155 11.50 20.84 -2.60
N ARG A 156 12.44 19.96 -2.96
CA ARG A 156 13.71 20.42 -3.50
C ARG A 156 13.36 21.10 -4.83
N GLN A 157 13.24 22.40 -4.82
CA GLN A 157 13.21 23.18 -6.05
C GLN A 157 14.63 23.16 -6.58
N ALA A 158 14.78 22.79 -7.85
CA ALA A 158 16.05 23.00 -8.53
C ALA A 158 16.41 24.50 -8.39
N ALA A 159 17.67 24.78 -8.12
CA ALA A 159 18.14 26.15 -8.12
C ALA A 159 17.91 26.73 -9.54
N VAL A 160 17.48 27.99 -9.60
CA VAL A 160 17.41 28.68 -10.89
C VAL A 160 18.84 28.81 -11.40
N ILE A 161 19.05 28.40 -12.65
CA ILE A 161 20.35 28.56 -13.31
C ILE A 161 20.49 30.07 -13.59
N THR A 162 21.54 30.68 -13.03
CA THR A 162 21.84 32.10 -13.25
C THR A 162 22.64 32.26 -14.52
N GLU A 163 22.67 33.52 -15.06
CA GLU A 163 23.48 33.83 -16.25
C GLU A 163 24.96 33.51 -16.05
N GLU A 164 25.49 33.70 -14.85
CA GLU A 164 26.88 33.35 -14.55
C GLU A 164 27.11 31.85 -14.62
N MET A 165 26.17 31.04 -14.11
CA MET A 165 26.24 29.59 -14.21
C MET A 165 26.14 29.09 -15.66
N GLU A 166 25.29 29.74 -16.45
CA GLU A 166 25.17 29.46 -17.88
C GLU A 166 26.48 29.76 -18.60
N GLN A 167 27.07 30.95 -18.40
CA GLN A 167 28.37 31.32 -18.97
C GLN A 167 29.48 30.36 -18.54
N GLU A 168 29.45 29.87 -17.30
CA GLU A 168 30.40 28.86 -16.83
C GLU A 168 30.23 27.53 -17.57
N LEU A 169 29.02 27.10 -17.88
CA LEU A 169 28.75 25.90 -18.68
C LEU A 169 29.26 26.03 -20.12
N TRP A 170 29.13 27.20 -20.74
CA TRP A 170 29.68 27.50 -22.04
C TRP A 170 31.21 27.54 -22.03
N SER A 171 31.81 28.22 -21.06
CA SER A 171 33.27 28.34 -20.93
C SER A 171 33.97 27.01 -20.67
N LYS A 172 33.29 26.10 -19.95
CA LYS A 172 33.78 24.75 -19.69
C LYS A 172 33.48 23.73 -20.81
N HIS A 173 32.96 24.21 -21.95
CA HIS A 173 32.56 23.36 -23.08
C HIS A 173 31.60 22.21 -22.72
N ILE A 174 30.77 22.39 -21.69
CA ILE A 174 29.71 21.45 -21.33
C ILE A 174 28.52 21.61 -22.26
N LEU A 175 28.23 22.89 -22.64
CA LEU A 175 27.30 23.27 -23.68
C LEU A 175 28.11 23.61 -24.94
N GLY A 176 27.54 23.39 -26.13
CA GLY A 176 28.18 23.66 -27.40
C GLY A 176 27.45 23.01 -28.57
N ASP A 177 27.93 23.28 -29.77
CA ASP A 177 27.42 22.74 -31.04
C ASP A 177 28.46 21.92 -31.80
N ASP A 178 29.67 21.83 -31.26
CA ASP A 178 30.83 21.17 -31.84
C ASP A 178 30.81 19.63 -31.74
N ASP A 179 29.93 19.09 -30.87
CA ASP A 179 29.78 17.66 -30.65
C ASP A 179 28.27 17.32 -30.49
N PRO A 180 27.77 16.21 -31.08
CA PRO A 180 26.35 15.80 -30.96
C PRO A 180 25.87 15.69 -29.53
N THR A 181 26.72 15.25 -28.59
CA THR A 181 26.39 15.14 -27.19
C THR A 181 26.24 16.50 -26.50
N LYS A 182 27.12 17.45 -26.84
CA LYS A 182 27.06 18.83 -26.33
C LYS A 182 25.85 19.55 -26.91
N LEU A 183 25.61 19.40 -28.23
CA LEU A 183 24.43 19.97 -28.88
C LEU A 183 23.15 19.48 -28.25
N LEU A 184 23.04 18.18 -27.97
CA LEU A 184 21.88 17.61 -27.27
C LEU A 184 21.68 18.26 -25.90
N ARG A 185 22.73 18.42 -25.09
CA ARG A 185 22.67 19.11 -23.81
C ARG A 185 22.22 20.56 -23.96
N THR A 186 22.77 21.27 -24.96
CA THR A 186 22.40 22.67 -25.20
C THR A 186 20.94 22.85 -25.58
N VAL A 187 20.38 21.93 -26.38
CA VAL A 187 18.96 21.96 -26.80
C VAL A 187 18.00 21.67 -25.63
N PHE A 188 18.40 20.85 -24.64
CA PHE A 188 17.60 20.49 -23.50
C PHE A 188 17.90 21.33 -22.22
N PHE A 189 18.82 22.29 -22.33
CA PHE A 189 19.13 23.25 -21.27
C PHE A 189 18.12 24.40 -21.25
#